data_fc3419733cb70dbd7bb996753cd97d81
#
_entry.id   fc3419733cb70dbd7bb996753cd97d81
#
_cell.length_a   1.000
_cell.length_b   1.000
_cell.length_c   1.000
_cell.angle_alpha   90.00
_cell.angle_beta   90.00
_cell.angle_gamma   90.00
#
_symmetry.space_group_name_H-M   'P 1'
#
loop_
_entity.id
_entity.type
_entity.pdbx_description
1 polymer ?
#
loop_
_entity_poly.entity_id
_entity_poly.type
_entity_poly.pdbx_seq_one_letter_code
_entity_poly.pdbx_strand_id
1 'polypeptide(L)'
;FLVELFKLEVPEVGQGLIEILGAARDPGLRAKISVKSNDPKLDAIGACVGMRGSRVQSVSNELSGERIDIIMWDEDPAKFVINAMSPAEVLSIVVDEEKKSMDIAVAEEQLSQAIGRGGQNVRLASELTGWDLNVMSKDDADNKIMEENQNLSEVFKEELNVDQDVADVLAREGFSSVDEVAYCSMEEFNSIDDFDEELIQELRKRAIEKIEA
;
A
#
# COMPACT_ATOMS: atom_id res chain seq x y z
N PHE A 1 15.48 8.89 -20.59
CA PHE A 1 16.94 8.89 -20.47
C PHE A 1 17.42 7.72 -19.58
N LEU A 2 17.01 7.63 -18.29
CA LEU A 2 17.38 6.53 -17.38
C LEU A 2 17.05 5.15 -17.97
N VAL A 3 15.85 4.97 -18.51
CA VAL A 3 15.40 3.73 -19.13
C VAL A 3 16.29 3.37 -20.34
N GLU A 4 16.69 4.33 -21.14
CA GLU A 4 17.58 4.09 -22.30
C GLU A 4 18.98 3.66 -21.87
N LEU A 5 19.50 4.19 -20.76
CA LEU A 5 20.77 3.72 -20.21
C LEU A 5 20.69 2.25 -19.78
N PHE A 6 19.59 1.84 -19.14
CA PHE A 6 19.40 0.43 -18.79
C PHE A 6 19.26 -0.48 -20.02
N LYS A 7 18.63 -0.01 -21.10
CA LYS A 7 18.59 -0.79 -22.36
C LYS A 7 19.97 -1.03 -22.97
N LEU A 8 20.89 -0.09 -22.78
CA LEU A 8 22.27 -0.23 -23.26
C LEU A 8 23.11 -1.15 -22.37
N GLU A 9 22.98 -1.00 -21.03
CA GLU A 9 23.80 -1.75 -20.05
C GLU A 9 23.29 -3.16 -19.77
N VAL A 10 21.98 -3.40 -19.94
CA VAL A 10 21.30 -4.66 -19.62
C VAL A 10 20.75 -5.29 -20.90
N PRO A 11 21.45 -6.25 -21.49
CA PRO A 11 21.03 -6.90 -22.74
C PRO A 11 19.60 -7.48 -22.67
N GLU A 12 19.22 -8.01 -21.51
CA GLU A 12 17.90 -8.59 -21.28
C GLU A 12 16.77 -7.55 -21.38
N VAL A 13 17.05 -6.29 -21.03
CA VAL A 13 16.11 -5.17 -21.23
C VAL A 13 16.07 -4.79 -22.71
N GLY A 14 17.24 -4.70 -23.37
CA GLY A 14 17.33 -4.41 -24.80
C GLY A 14 16.63 -5.44 -25.68
N GLN A 15 16.58 -6.71 -25.24
CA GLN A 15 15.94 -7.84 -25.93
C GLN A 15 14.43 -7.98 -25.58
N GLY A 16 13.91 -7.18 -24.64
CA GLY A 16 12.52 -7.27 -24.21
C GLY A 16 12.21 -8.46 -23.28
N LEU A 17 13.23 -9.12 -22.74
CA LEU A 17 13.05 -10.18 -21.73
C LEU A 17 12.73 -9.59 -20.35
N ILE A 18 13.20 -8.37 -20.10
CA ILE A 18 12.87 -7.55 -18.94
C ILE A 18 12.26 -6.24 -19.42
N GLU A 19 11.14 -5.87 -18.86
CA GLU A 19 10.49 -4.59 -19.10
C GLU A 19 10.74 -3.63 -17.94
N ILE A 20 11.01 -2.35 -18.24
CA ILE A 20 11.01 -1.27 -17.27
C ILE A 20 9.67 -0.56 -17.40
N LEU A 21 8.81 -0.73 -16.40
CA LEU A 21 7.43 -0.25 -16.41
C LEU A 21 7.26 1.17 -15.85
N GLY A 22 8.20 1.63 -15.06
CA GLY A 22 8.18 2.95 -14.46
C GLY A 22 9.54 3.40 -13.97
N ALA A 23 9.69 4.71 -13.81
CA ALA A 23 10.86 5.32 -13.21
C ALA A 23 10.46 6.63 -12.49
N ALA A 24 10.90 6.77 -11.24
CA ALA A 24 10.84 8.01 -10.48
C ALA A 24 12.27 8.47 -10.18
N ARG A 25 12.52 9.78 -10.27
CA ARG A 25 13.89 10.27 -10.24
C ARG A 25 14.02 11.62 -9.55
N ASP A 26 14.97 11.71 -8.65
CA ASP A 26 15.49 12.93 -8.05
C ASP A 26 16.89 13.18 -8.64
N PRO A 27 17.00 14.01 -9.70
CA PRO A 27 18.22 14.12 -10.50
C PRO A 27 19.44 14.49 -9.65
N GLY A 28 20.52 13.74 -9.84
CA GLY A 28 21.78 13.92 -9.12
C GLY A 28 21.81 13.28 -7.73
N LEU A 29 20.70 12.70 -7.25
CA LEU A 29 20.60 12.13 -5.91
C LEU A 29 20.19 10.64 -5.92
N ARG A 30 18.97 10.35 -6.36
CA ARG A 30 18.41 9.00 -6.32
C ARG A 30 17.34 8.77 -7.38
N ALA A 31 17.26 7.53 -7.85
CA ALA A 31 16.18 7.07 -8.73
C ALA A 31 15.63 5.73 -8.25
N LYS A 32 14.37 5.46 -8.56
CA LYS A 32 13.75 4.15 -8.44
C LYS A 32 13.23 3.75 -9.82
N ILE A 33 13.45 2.49 -10.23
CA ILE A 33 12.88 1.93 -11.44
C ILE A 33 12.08 0.67 -11.09
N SER A 34 10.97 0.45 -11.75
CA SER A 34 10.20 -0.78 -11.65
C SER A 34 10.46 -1.68 -12.84
N VAL A 35 10.77 -2.95 -12.56
CA VAL A 35 11.12 -3.95 -13.57
C VAL A 35 10.20 -5.17 -13.47
N LYS A 36 9.85 -5.75 -14.61
CA LYS A 36 9.10 -6.99 -14.73
C LYS A 36 9.84 -7.95 -15.66
N SER A 37 9.95 -9.21 -15.27
CA SER A 37 10.46 -10.26 -16.18
C SER A 37 9.32 -10.86 -16.99
N ASN A 38 9.55 -11.03 -18.28
CA ASN A 38 8.67 -11.78 -19.19
C ASN A 38 8.98 -13.28 -19.20
N ASP A 39 10.11 -13.70 -18.61
CA ASP A 39 10.49 -15.09 -18.40
C ASP A 39 10.50 -15.41 -16.89
N PRO A 40 9.66 -16.35 -16.40
CA PRO A 40 9.62 -16.71 -14.97
C PRO A 40 10.93 -17.24 -14.40
N LYS A 41 11.85 -17.65 -15.25
CA LYS A 41 13.17 -18.19 -14.83
C LYS A 41 14.24 -17.10 -14.73
N LEU A 42 13.94 -15.90 -15.19
CA LEU A 42 14.87 -14.78 -15.20
C LEU A 42 14.66 -13.88 -13.99
N ASP A 43 15.70 -13.70 -13.19
CA ASP A 43 15.73 -12.71 -12.11
C ASP A 43 15.95 -11.30 -12.69
N ALA A 44 14.86 -10.54 -12.79
CA ALA A 44 14.89 -9.19 -13.35
C ALA A 44 15.74 -8.23 -12.53
N ILE A 45 15.71 -8.33 -11.20
CA ILE A 45 16.51 -7.47 -10.32
C ILE A 45 17.99 -7.81 -10.48
N GLY A 46 18.34 -9.09 -10.35
CA GLY A 46 19.71 -9.57 -10.48
C GLY A 46 20.33 -9.23 -11.83
N ALA A 47 19.57 -9.34 -12.92
CA ALA A 47 20.02 -8.98 -14.26
C ALA A 47 20.31 -7.48 -14.40
N CYS A 48 19.46 -6.62 -13.85
CA CYS A 48 19.67 -5.16 -13.87
C CYS A 48 20.78 -4.72 -12.92
N VAL A 49 20.95 -5.37 -11.79
CA VAL A 49 22.07 -5.11 -10.85
C VAL A 49 23.41 -5.52 -11.47
N GLY A 50 23.44 -6.70 -12.08
CA GLY A 50 24.65 -7.28 -12.64
C GLY A 50 25.61 -7.84 -11.57
N MET A 51 26.67 -8.52 -12.02
CA MET A 51 27.65 -9.12 -11.10
C MET A 51 28.28 -8.05 -10.20
N ARG A 52 28.13 -8.21 -8.89
CA ARG A 52 28.62 -7.25 -7.87
C ARG A 52 28.17 -5.80 -8.10
N GLY A 53 26.99 -5.61 -8.71
CA GLY A 53 26.45 -4.30 -8.99
C GLY A 53 27.04 -3.60 -10.20
N SER A 54 27.78 -4.30 -11.06
CA SER A 54 28.51 -3.69 -12.18
C SER A 54 27.62 -2.89 -13.14
N ARG A 55 26.46 -3.45 -13.51
CA ARG A 55 25.56 -2.82 -14.48
C ARG A 55 24.87 -1.60 -13.90
N VAL A 56 24.28 -1.71 -12.70
CA VAL A 56 23.64 -0.58 -12.05
C VAL A 56 24.67 0.54 -11.71
N GLN A 57 25.91 0.17 -11.42
CA GLN A 57 26.97 1.14 -11.17
C GLN A 57 27.38 1.88 -12.44
N SER A 58 27.43 1.20 -13.61
CA SER A 58 27.66 1.86 -14.91
C SER A 58 26.59 2.92 -15.17
N VAL A 59 25.32 2.56 -15.01
CA VAL A 59 24.21 3.52 -15.19
C VAL A 59 24.30 4.68 -14.18
N SER A 60 24.59 4.37 -12.91
CA SER A 60 24.79 5.39 -11.86
C SER A 60 25.89 6.38 -12.22
N ASN A 61 27.02 5.92 -12.75
CA ASN A 61 28.14 6.77 -13.14
C ASN A 61 27.76 7.73 -14.29
N GLU A 62 26.98 7.26 -15.29
CA GLU A 62 26.45 8.10 -16.37
C GLU A 62 25.47 9.19 -15.84
N LEU A 63 24.88 8.95 -14.67
CA LEU A 63 23.97 9.87 -13.98
C LEU A 63 24.65 10.67 -12.86
N SER A 64 25.97 10.86 -12.95
CA SER A 64 26.74 11.63 -11.97
C SER A 64 26.70 11.05 -10.55
N GLY A 65 26.56 9.73 -10.42
CA GLY A 65 26.57 9.03 -9.17
C GLY A 65 25.20 8.91 -8.48
N GLU A 66 24.10 9.08 -9.20
CA GLU A 66 22.77 8.82 -8.63
C GLU A 66 22.66 7.41 -8.11
N ARG A 67 22.13 7.26 -6.88
CA ARG A 67 21.77 5.96 -6.35
C ARG A 67 20.52 5.42 -7.05
N ILE A 68 20.56 4.20 -7.55
CA ILE A 68 19.45 3.59 -8.27
C ILE A 68 18.93 2.39 -7.49
N ASP A 69 17.66 2.42 -7.12
CA ASP A 69 16.94 1.30 -6.54
C ASP A 69 16.14 0.59 -7.65
N ILE A 70 16.34 -0.73 -7.77
CA ILE A 70 15.63 -1.56 -8.74
C ILE A 70 14.53 -2.31 -8.00
N ILE A 71 13.28 -2.07 -8.41
CA ILE A 71 12.08 -2.51 -7.71
C ILE A 71 11.35 -3.54 -8.58
N MET A 72 10.99 -4.68 -8.01
CA MET A 72 10.11 -5.62 -8.71
C MET A 72 8.71 -5.03 -8.83
N TRP A 73 8.20 -4.96 -10.05
CA TRP A 73 6.82 -4.59 -10.30
C TRP A 73 5.89 -5.76 -9.95
N ASP A 74 4.71 -5.45 -9.42
CA ASP A 74 3.66 -6.42 -9.13
C ASP A 74 2.31 -5.89 -9.63
N GLU A 75 1.41 -6.78 -10.01
CA GLU A 75 0.03 -6.43 -10.42
C GLU A 75 -0.82 -5.98 -9.22
N ASP A 76 -0.52 -6.53 -8.04
CA ASP A 76 -1.11 -6.12 -6.78
C ASP A 76 -0.50 -4.78 -6.34
N PRO A 77 -1.29 -3.69 -6.27
CA PRO A 77 -0.77 -2.38 -5.90
C PRO A 77 -0.11 -2.34 -4.53
N ALA A 78 -0.65 -3.07 -3.55
CA ALA A 78 -0.09 -3.12 -2.21
C ALA A 78 1.30 -3.76 -2.20
N LYS A 79 1.47 -4.88 -2.91
CA LYS A 79 2.78 -5.54 -3.06
C LYS A 79 3.77 -4.65 -3.81
N PHE A 80 3.31 -3.97 -4.85
CA PHE A 80 4.18 -3.06 -5.59
C PHE A 80 4.66 -1.90 -4.72
N VAL A 81 3.78 -1.33 -3.90
CA VAL A 81 4.15 -0.28 -2.93
C VAL A 81 5.12 -0.82 -1.89
N ILE A 82 4.88 -2.02 -1.32
CA ILE A 82 5.81 -2.66 -0.39
C ILE A 82 7.21 -2.80 -1.00
N ASN A 83 7.30 -3.28 -2.25
CA ASN A 83 8.57 -3.38 -2.96
C ASN A 83 9.22 -2.01 -3.17
N ALA A 84 8.42 -0.98 -3.53
CA ALA A 84 8.90 0.37 -3.78
C ALA A 84 9.41 1.09 -2.53
N MET A 85 8.97 0.68 -1.32
CA MET A 85 9.45 1.22 -0.04
C MET A 85 10.87 0.77 0.30
N SER A 86 11.42 -0.22 -0.41
CA SER A 86 12.82 -0.63 -0.22
C SER A 86 13.76 0.61 -0.11
N PRO A 87 14.73 0.60 0.83
CA PRO A 87 15.19 -0.54 1.64
C PRO A 87 14.47 -0.71 2.99
N ALA A 88 13.41 0.03 3.29
CA ALA A 88 12.65 -0.14 4.52
C ALA A 88 11.72 -1.37 4.43
N GLU A 89 11.57 -2.05 5.57
CA GLU A 89 10.65 -3.18 5.70
C GLU A 89 9.28 -2.69 6.16
N VAL A 90 8.24 -3.04 5.39
CA VAL A 90 6.85 -2.71 5.69
C VAL A 90 6.26 -3.83 6.56
N LEU A 91 5.64 -3.47 7.68
CA LEU A 91 4.98 -4.40 8.60
C LEU A 91 3.52 -4.63 8.23
N SER A 92 2.81 -3.54 7.92
CA SER A 92 1.42 -3.59 7.45
C SER A 92 1.12 -2.44 6.50
N ILE A 93 0.09 -2.61 5.69
CA ILE A 93 -0.38 -1.63 4.74
C ILE A 93 -1.91 -1.63 4.73
N VAL A 94 -2.49 -0.45 4.77
CA VAL A 94 -3.93 -0.23 4.62
C VAL A 94 -4.16 0.54 3.33
N VAL A 95 -5.04 0.02 2.48
CA VAL A 95 -5.30 0.56 1.15
C VAL A 95 -6.64 1.30 1.16
N ASP A 96 -6.64 2.56 0.76
CA ASP A 96 -7.83 3.36 0.48
C ASP A 96 -7.92 3.57 -1.04
N GLU A 97 -8.74 2.76 -1.70
CA GLU A 97 -8.88 2.83 -3.16
C GLU A 97 -9.59 4.08 -3.63
N GLU A 98 -10.53 4.62 -2.83
CA GLU A 98 -11.29 5.82 -3.18
C GLU A 98 -10.39 7.06 -3.22
N LYS A 99 -9.55 7.22 -2.21
CA LYS A 99 -8.57 8.31 -2.14
C LYS A 99 -7.30 8.03 -2.93
N LYS A 100 -7.13 6.78 -3.38
CA LYS A 100 -5.89 6.30 -4.00
C LYS A 100 -4.67 6.54 -3.11
N SER A 101 -4.83 6.25 -1.83
CA SER A 101 -3.81 6.40 -0.80
C SER A 101 -3.55 5.11 -0.05
N MET A 102 -2.36 4.97 0.51
CA MET A 102 -1.98 3.83 1.34
C MET A 102 -1.30 4.30 2.60
N ASP A 103 -1.74 3.78 3.74
CA ASP A 103 -1.07 3.95 5.03
C ASP A 103 -0.11 2.80 5.25
N ILE A 104 1.15 3.12 5.51
CA ILE A 104 2.25 2.16 5.58
C ILE A 104 2.83 2.20 6.98
N ALA A 105 2.68 1.10 7.72
CA ALA A 105 3.28 0.94 9.03
C ALA A 105 4.64 0.24 8.92
N VAL A 106 5.63 0.83 9.57
CA VAL A 106 6.99 0.29 9.69
C VAL A 106 7.39 0.22 11.15
N ALA A 107 8.44 -0.55 11.47
CA ALA A 107 9.04 -0.51 12.81
C ALA A 107 9.61 0.89 13.12
N GLU A 108 9.54 1.32 14.36
CA GLU A 108 10.01 2.67 14.80
C GLU A 108 11.45 2.97 14.33
N GLU A 109 12.34 2.00 14.45
CA GLU A 109 13.72 2.10 14.00
C GLU A 109 13.88 2.22 12.48
N GLN A 110 12.87 1.81 11.71
CA GLN A 110 12.84 1.87 10.25
C GLN A 110 12.20 3.15 9.71
N LEU A 111 11.49 3.91 10.55
CA LEU A 111 10.69 5.07 10.14
C LEU A 111 11.53 6.10 9.38
N SER A 112 12.69 6.46 9.91
CA SER A 112 13.61 7.40 9.25
C SER A 112 14.09 6.90 7.88
N GLN A 113 14.29 5.59 7.72
CA GLN A 113 14.71 4.98 6.47
C GLN A 113 13.56 4.91 5.46
N ALA A 114 12.36 4.59 5.93
CA ALA A 114 11.16 4.54 5.11
C ALA A 114 10.82 5.91 4.51
N ILE A 115 10.87 6.96 5.32
CA ILE A 115 10.68 8.34 4.87
C ILE A 115 11.84 8.78 3.98
N GLY A 116 13.07 8.50 4.41
CA GLY A 116 14.30 8.93 3.75
C GLY A 116 14.61 10.39 4.03
N ARG A 117 15.82 10.83 3.66
CA ARG A 117 16.29 12.20 3.85
C ARG A 117 15.37 13.19 3.09
N GLY A 118 14.71 14.09 3.82
CA GLY A 118 13.79 15.06 3.24
C GLY A 118 12.58 14.43 2.54
N GLY A 119 12.13 13.24 2.98
CA GLY A 119 11.01 12.53 2.38
C GLY A 119 11.33 11.87 1.04
N GLN A 120 12.60 11.74 0.66
CA GLN A 120 13.00 11.28 -0.67
C GLN A 120 12.54 9.85 -0.99
N ASN A 121 12.62 8.92 0.00
CA ASN A 121 12.27 7.53 -0.27
C ASN A 121 10.77 7.35 -0.52
N VAL A 122 9.94 7.90 0.38
CA VAL A 122 8.48 7.83 0.23
C VAL A 122 7.99 8.59 -0.99
N ARG A 123 8.55 9.78 -1.29
CA ARG A 123 8.19 10.56 -2.48
C ARG A 123 8.48 9.80 -3.78
N LEU A 124 9.67 9.22 -3.91
CA LEU A 124 10.02 8.44 -5.09
C LEU A 124 9.19 7.15 -5.21
N ALA A 125 8.84 6.52 -4.10
CA ALA A 125 7.93 5.38 -4.09
C ALA A 125 6.51 5.79 -4.54
N SER A 126 6.00 6.91 -4.03
CA SER A 126 4.71 7.47 -4.43
C SER A 126 4.68 7.82 -5.94
N GLU A 127 5.70 8.52 -6.44
CA GLU A 127 5.83 8.84 -7.87
C GLU A 127 5.91 7.58 -8.75
N LEU A 128 6.64 6.54 -8.31
CA LEU A 128 6.81 5.31 -9.05
C LEU A 128 5.52 4.49 -9.14
N THR A 129 4.78 4.40 -8.05
CA THR A 129 3.58 3.55 -7.93
C THR A 129 2.30 4.29 -8.33
N GLY A 130 2.31 5.61 -8.25
CA GLY A 130 1.15 6.47 -8.51
C GLY A 130 0.11 6.45 -7.38
N TRP A 131 0.51 6.05 -6.17
CA TRP A 131 -0.29 6.08 -4.95
C TRP A 131 0.22 7.16 -4.01
N ASP A 132 -0.68 7.79 -3.26
CA ASP A 132 -0.29 8.67 -2.16
C ASP A 132 0.07 7.83 -0.93
N LEU A 133 1.28 7.99 -0.41
CA LEU A 133 1.83 7.11 0.61
C LEU A 133 2.05 7.85 1.92
N ASN A 134 1.37 7.40 2.97
CA ASN A 134 1.53 7.88 4.34
C ASN A 134 2.33 6.86 5.15
N VAL A 135 3.50 7.26 5.62
CA VAL A 135 4.37 6.37 6.40
C VAL A 135 4.32 6.74 7.87
N MET A 136 4.09 5.74 8.71
CA MET A 136 3.98 5.91 10.15
C MET A 136 4.62 4.75 10.92
N SER A 137 4.83 4.91 12.22
CA SER A 137 5.21 3.80 13.08
C SER A 137 4.05 2.81 13.24
N LYS A 138 4.38 1.58 13.66
CA LYS A 138 3.33 0.61 13.95
C LYS A 138 2.42 1.10 15.08
N ASP A 139 2.96 1.70 16.12
CA ASP A 139 2.19 2.21 17.26
C ASP A 139 1.24 3.33 16.82
N ASP A 140 1.69 4.24 15.94
CA ASP A 140 0.83 5.29 15.38
C ASP A 140 -0.28 4.71 14.49
N ALA A 141 0.03 3.67 13.70
CA ALA A 141 -0.96 2.99 12.88
C ALA A 141 -2.04 2.29 13.73
N ASP A 142 -1.62 1.59 14.78
CA ASP A 142 -2.53 0.93 15.72
C ASP A 142 -3.43 1.96 16.45
N ASN A 143 -2.86 3.10 16.87
CA ASN A 143 -3.62 4.20 17.48
C ASN A 143 -4.62 4.82 16.49
N LYS A 144 -4.22 5.02 15.24
CA LYS A 144 -5.10 5.55 14.18
C LYS A 144 -6.30 4.64 13.95
N ILE A 145 -6.07 3.33 13.84
CA ILE A 145 -7.15 2.32 13.70
C ILE A 145 -8.08 2.37 14.91
N MET A 146 -7.53 2.48 16.13
CA MET A 146 -8.35 2.61 17.34
C MET A 146 -9.22 3.86 17.33
N GLU A 147 -8.68 5.01 16.94
CA GLU A 147 -9.42 6.27 16.85
C GLU A 147 -10.51 6.21 15.75
N GLU A 148 -10.20 5.62 14.60
CA GLU A 148 -11.17 5.44 13.51
C GLU A 148 -12.31 4.51 13.94
N ASN A 149 -12.01 3.39 14.61
CA ASN A 149 -13.01 2.47 15.13
C ASN A 149 -13.89 3.13 16.21
N GLN A 150 -13.32 3.94 17.10
CA GLN A 150 -14.10 4.69 18.10
C GLN A 150 -15.06 5.67 17.44
N ASN A 151 -14.60 6.43 16.46
CA ASN A 151 -15.45 7.38 15.73
C ASN A 151 -16.59 6.65 14.99
N LEU A 152 -16.29 5.52 14.32
CA LEU A 152 -17.30 4.71 13.65
C LEU A 152 -18.30 4.10 14.64
N SER A 153 -17.84 3.63 15.78
CA SER A 153 -18.69 3.11 16.84
C SER A 153 -19.66 4.18 17.35
N GLU A 154 -19.23 5.42 17.56
CA GLU A 154 -20.11 6.53 17.94
C GLU A 154 -21.16 6.80 16.87
N VAL A 155 -20.78 6.80 15.58
CA VAL A 155 -21.70 6.96 14.45
C VAL A 155 -22.74 5.85 14.42
N PHE A 156 -22.32 4.58 14.49
CA PHE A 156 -23.25 3.45 14.50
C PHE A 156 -24.21 3.49 15.69
N LYS A 157 -23.70 3.84 16.88
CA LYS A 157 -24.52 4.00 18.08
C LYS A 157 -25.61 5.03 17.92
N GLU A 158 -25.29 6.20 17.35
CA GLU A 158 -26.24 7.29 17.16
C GLU A 158 -27.20 7.01 16.02
N GLU A 159 -26.68 6.53 14.87
CA GLU A 159 -27.50 6.37 13.67
C GLU A 159 -28.38 5.14 13.68
N LEU A 160 -27.89 4.02 14.20
CA LEU A 160 -28.62 2.75 14.31
C LEU A 160 -29.35 2.59 15.65
N ASN A 161 -29.15 3.52 16.61
CA ASN A 161 -29.70 3.46 17.96
C ASN A 161 -29.45 2.10 18.62
N VAL A 162 -28.18 1.66 18.64
CA VAL A 162 -27.71 0.42 19.23
C VAL A 162 -26.86 0.67 20.48
N ASP A 163 -26.64 -0.38 21.27
CA ASP A 163 -25.76 -0.31 22.42
C ASP A 163 -24.28 -0.19 21.99
N GLN A 164 -23.43 0.30 22.90
CA GLN A 164 -22.00 0.51 22.62
C GLN A 164 -21.30 -0.77 22.17
N ASP A 165 -21.61 -1.89 22.83
CA ASP A 165 -20.98 -3.18 22.51
C ASP A 165 -21.26 -3.62 21.05
N VAL A 166 -22.49 -3.42 20.58
CA VAL A 166 -22.87 -3.75 19.20
C VAL A 166 -22.19 -2.80 18.20
N ALA A 167 -22.14 -1.50 18.52
CA ALA A 167 -21.47 -0.50 17.70
C ALA A 167 -19.95 -0.76 17.59
N ASP A 168 -19.32 -1.15 18.71
CA ASP A 168 -17.88 -1.49 18.76
C ASP A 168 -17.59 -2.74 17.92
N VAL A 169 -18.46 -3.73 17.94
CA VAL A 169 -18.32 -4.93 17.11
C VAL A 169 -18.44 -4.57 15.63
N LEU A 170 -19.42 -3.78 15.22
CA LEU A 170 -19.56 -3.35 13.83
C LEU A 170 -18.31 -2.63 13.32
N ALA A 171 -17.79 -1.67 14.10
CA ALA A 171 -16.57 -0.95 13.75
C ALA A 171 -15.35 -1.86 13.67
N ARG A 172 -15.20 -2.81 14.60
CA ARG A 172 -14.08 -3.77 14.64
C ARG A 172 -14.12 -4.76 13.48
N GLU A 173 -15.30 -5.20 13.07
CA GLU A 173 -15.49 -6.16 11.96
C GLU A 173 -15.37 -5.49 10.57
N GLY A 174 -15.08 -4.18 10.52
CA GLY A 174 -14.70 -3.46 9.31
C GLY A 174 -15.84 -2.77 8.58
N PHE A 175 -17.04 -2.66 9.19
CA PHE A 175 -18.11 -1.83 8.61
C PHE A 175 -17.70 -0.36 8.66
N SER A 176 -17.75 0.32 7.53
CA SER A 176 -17.35 1.73 7.39
C SER A 176 -18.53 2.70 7.32
N SER A 177 -19.75 2.19 7.10
CA SER A 177 -20.94 3.01 6.93
C SER A 177 -22.24 2.27 7.27
N VAL A 178 -23.31 3.04 7.49
CA VAL A 178 -24.67 2.52 7.68
C VAL A 178 -25.17 1.82 6.40
N ASP A 179 -24.73 2.29 5.23
CA ASP A 179 -25.06 1.67 3.95
C ASP A 179 -24.51 0.24 3.86
N GLU A 180 -23.27 0.02 4.29
CA GLU A 180 -22.70 -1.33 4.35
C GLU A 180 -23.50 -2.25 5.28
N VAL A 181 -23.88 -1.76 6.46
CA VAL A 181 -24.73 -2.53 7.39
C VAL A 181 -26.09 -2.89 6.74
N ALA A 182 -26.68 -1.99 5.96
CA ALA A 182 -27.96 -2.22 5.28
C ALA A 182 -27.87 -3.29 4.18
N TYR A 183 -26.80 -3.28 3.40
CA TYR A 183 -26.67 -4.06 2.18
C TYR A 183 -25.64 -5.21 2.22
N CYS A 184 -24.92 -5.37 3.32
CA CYS A 184 -24.01 -6.49 3.55
C CYS A 184 -24.72 -7.84 3.39
N SER A 185 -23.99 -8.84 2.90
CA SER A 185 -24.54 -10.18 2.72
C SER A 185 -24.83 -10.87 4.06
N MET A 186 -25.84 -11.75 4.10
CA MET A 186 -26.12 -12.53 5.31
C MET A 186 -24.97 -13.49 5.70
N GLU A 187 -24.16 -13.88 4.70
CA GLU A 187 -23.00 -14.75 4.94
C GLU A 187 -21.90 -14.00 5.71
N GLU A 188 -21.66 -12.72 5.38
CA GLU A 188 -20.71 -11.87 6.10
C GLU A 188 -21.18 -11.59 7.52
N PHE A 189 -22.43 -11.21 7.70
CA PHE A 189 -22.98 -11.03 9.05
C PHE A 189 -22.93 -12.30 9.91
N ASN A 190 -23.25 -13.46 9.33
CA ASN A 190 -23.20 -14.74 10.06
C ASN A 190 -21.78 -15.19 10.39
N SER A 191 -20.76 -14.58 9.82
CA SER A 191 -19.36 -14.83 10.20
C SER A 191 -18.94 -14.12 11.48
N ILE A 192 -19.78 -13.21 11.99
CA ILE A 192 -19.53 -12.46 13.24
C ILE A 192 -20.08 -13.27 14.41
N ASP A 193 -19.19 -13.85 15.19
CA ASP A 193 -19.55 -14.73 16.30
C ASP A 193 -20.40 -14.05 17.41
N ASP A 194 -20.28 -12.72 17.51
CA ASP A 194 -20.95 -11.91 18.53
C ASP A 194 -22.42 -11.57 18.18
N PHE A 195 -22.88 -11.88 16.95
CA PHE A 195 -24.22 -11.53 16.47
C PHE A 195 -25.09 -12.77 16.25
N ASP A 196 -26.32 -12.72 16.76
CA ASP A 196 -27.34 -13.69 16.43
C ASP A 196 -28.24 -13.23 15.24
N GLU A 197 -29.00 -14.18 14.66
CA GLU A 197 -29.85 -13.88 13.51
C GLU A 197 -30.90 -12.77 13.79
N GLU A 198 -31.40 -12.69 15.03
CA GLU A 198 -32.42 -11.70 15.41
C GLU A 198 -31.82 -10.29 15.43
N LEU A 199 -30.63 -10.15 16.02
CA LEU A 199 -29.88 -8.90 16.02
C LEU A 199 -29.50 -8.45 14.62
N ILE A 200 -29.03 -9.36 13.77
CA ILE A 200 -28.66 -9.06 12.37
C ILE A 200 -29.85 -8.50 11.59
N GLN A 201 -31.02 -9.11 11.71
CA GLN A 201 -32.23 -8.64 11.06
C GLN A 201 -32.64 -7.26 11.55
N GLU A 202 -32.57 -7.02 12.85
CA GLU A 202 -32.90 -5.71 13.44
C GLU A 202 -31.90 -4.62 13.01
N LEU A 203 -30.60 -4.92 12.98
CA LEU A 203 -29.56 -4.00 12.49
C LEU A 203 -29.79 -3.57 11.04
N ARG A 204 -30.03 -4.54 10.15
CA ARG A 204 -30.32 -4.25 8.74
C ARG A 204 -31.57 -3.42 8.57
N LYS A 205 -32.62 -3.76 9.31
CA LYS A 205 -33.88 -3.00 9.26
C LYS A 205 -33.67 -1.55 9.67
N ARG A 206 -32.99 -1.31 10.78
CA ARG A 206 -32.68 0.05 11.25
C ARG A 206 -31.80 0.82 10.27
N ALA A 207 -30.79 0.16 9.68
CA ALA A 207 -29.93 0.75 8.67
C ALA A 207 -30.72 1.17 7.42
N ILE A 208 -31.62 0.33 6.92
CA ILE A 208 -32.48 0.64 5.77
C ILE A 208 -33.43 1.81 6.10
N GLU A 209 -34.10 1.76 7.26
CA GLU A 209 -34.98 2.86 7.71
C GLU A 209 -34.24 4.20 7.82
N LYS A 210 -32.96 4.18 8.23
CA LYS A 210 -32.14 5.37 8.32
C LYS A 210 -31.74 5.96 6.97
N ILE A 211 -31.47 5.11 5.98
CA ILE A 211 -31.10 5.53 4.62
C ILE A 211 -32.30 6.08 3.86
N GLU A 212 -33.51 5.54 4.13
CA GLU A 212 -34.74 5.96 3.47
C GLU A 212 -35.36 7.24 4.08
N ALA A 213 -34.91 7.69 5.25
CA ALA A 213 -35.44 8.85 5.99
C ALA A 213 -34.79 10.17 5.59
#